data_2b88a66363956c07704b4bbd0c33bf68
#
_entry.id   2b88a66363956c07704b4bbd0c33bf68
#
_cell.length_a   1.000
_cell.length_b   1.000
_cell.length_c   1.000
_cell.angle_alpha   90.00
_cell.angle_beta   90.00
_cell.angle_gamma   90.00
#
_symmetry.space_group_name_H-M   'P 1'
#
loop_
_entity.id
_entity.type
_entity.pdbx_description
1 polymer ?
#
loop_
_entity_poly.entity_id
_entity_poly.type
_entity_poly.pdbx_seq_one_letter_code
_entity_poly.pdbx_strand_id
1 'polypeptide(L)'
;MEPIKVGWLGSALDGPGGGYDKIHRLAFDEATEQGLLDRPVEFVLHPENGLPQGSAKNATDGFRYLVDEGCIGVAGAYSSDNAITVGPLANELEVPLISWCGTERLRGEYCFRHGNGDCGGDSALVVGWLKRNGHERVAVLNEVSPNGEEYFRFFRQECRRRGVSIAAVETVNQSPKDLATNLDNLRQAKPDALAYMGYGVLAADGSLRAALDKLAWDPPRIMGTSFMFYLMGFDKFEGWVGIDQFDPRNPRVERFHDRFVARYDAEPPLWPNAIPVLAYDTARVLVEGLYRAPILSGPGLKTGLETIRFMPSTTGSAQTHIACSPYEHGMFRGDWLLYGRVKNGKLEFEGLFEQWEDA
;
A
#
# COMPACT_ATOMS: atom_id res chain seq x y z
N MET A 1 -22.95 18.02 20.67
CA MET A 1 -22.83 16.55 20.61
C MET A 1 -21.36 16.20 20.71
N GLU A 2 -21.01 15.12 21.36
CA GLU A 2 -19.61 14.64 21.41
C GLU A 2 -19.16 14.23 20.02
N PRO A 3 -17.88 14.46 19.67
CA PRO A 3 -17.34 14.06 18.37
C PRO A 3 -17.31 12.54 18.20
N ILE A 4 -17.33 12.07 16.97
CA ILE A 4 -17.08 10.67 16.64
C ILE A 4 -15.57 10.47 16.65
N LYS A 5 -15.05 9.57 17.48
CA LYS A 5 -13.62 9.27 17.51
C LYS A 5 -13.28 8.16 16.53
N VAL A 6 -12.33 8.43 15.64
CA VAL A 6 -11.67 7.44 14.77
C VAL A 6 -10.18 7.49 14.96
N GLY A 7 -9.54 6.32 15.01
CA GLY A 7 -8.13 6.18 15.27
C GLY A 7 -7.31 6.13 13.98
N TRP A 8 -6.07 6.62 14.08
CA TRP A 8 -5.04 6.45 13.08
C TRP A 8 -3.81 5.80 13.72
N LEU A 9 -3.58 4.55 13.35
CA LEU A 9 -2.38 3.82 13.72
C LEU A 9 -1.34 4.04 12.62
N GLY A 10 -0.58 5.11 12.75
CA GLY A 10 0.26 5.65 11.70
C GLY A 10 1.74 5.38 11.87
N SER A 11 2.51 5.61 10.80
CA SER A 11 3.97 5.58 10.87
C SER A 11 4.54 6.86 11.50
N ALA A 12 5.85 6.86 11.81
CA ALA A 12 6.55 8.06 12.25
C ALA A 12 6.52 9.22 11.21
N LEU A 13 6.17 8.92 9.96
CA LEU A 13 5.97 9.91 8.89
C LEU A 13 4.70 10.74 9.08
N ASP A 14 3.76 10.27 9.90
CA ASP A 14 2.49 10.94 10.16
C ASP A 14 2.53 11.84 11.40
N GLY A 15 3.73 12.06 11.98
CA GLY A 15 3.91 12.87 13.18
C GLY A 15 3.36 14.30 13.06
N PRO A 16 3.23 15.02 14.18
CA PRO A 16 2.76 16.39 14.17
C PRO A 16 3.61 17.25 13.23
N GLY A 17 2.99 17.74 12.14
CA GLY A 17 3.67 18.53 11.10
C GLY A 17 3.89 17.76 9.77
N GLY A 18 3.67 16.46 9.71
CA GLY A 18 3.73 15.68 8.45
C GLY A 18 2.60 16.03 7.47
N GLY A 19 1.53 16.62 7.97
CA GLY A 19 0.41 17.10 7.14
C GLY A 19 -0.58 16.04 6.67
N TYR A 20 -0.36 14.77 7.01
CA TYR A 20 -1.30 13.68 6.68
C TYR A 20 -2.61 13.81 7.43
N ASP A 21 -2.60 14.33 8.65
CA ASP A 21 -3.80 14.65 9.40
C ASP A 21 -4.72 15.62 8.61
N LYS A 22 -4.14 16.55 7.85
CA LYS A 22 -4.90 17.48 7.00
C LYS A 22 -5.61 16.76 5.86
N ILE A 23 -5.01 15.70 5.30
CA ILE A 23 -5.64 14.90 4.23
C ILE A 23 -6.90 14.22 4.76
N HIS A 24 -6.82 13.60 5.93
CA HIS A 24 -7.98 12.94 6.54
C HIS A 24 -9.04 13.97 6.97
N ARG A 25 -8.61 15.07 7.59
CA ARG A 25 -9.50 16.16 8.01
C ARG A 25 -10.27 16.76 6.82
N LEU A 26 -9.64 16.88 5.64
CA LEU A 26 -10.33 17.37 4.45
C LEU A 26 -11.61 16.57 4.19
N ALA A 27 -11.55 15.24 4.18
CA ALA A 27 -12.72 14.41 3.94
C ALA A 27 -13.75 14.46 5.09
N PHE A 28 -13.29 14.49 6.34
CA PHE A 28 -14.19 14.56 7.50
C PHE A 28 -14.92 15.90 7.60
N ASP A 29 -14.21 17.00 7.38
CA ASP A 29 -14.77 18.33 7.41
C ASP A 29 -15.76 18.52 6.26
N GLU A 30 -15.40 18.09 5.04
CA GLU A 30 -16.33 18.11 3.89
C GLU A 30 -17.62 17.34 4.17
N ALA A 31 -17.51 16.16 4.81
CA ALA A 31 -18.68 15.36 5.17
C ALA A 31 -19.58 16.07 6.19
N THR A 32 -19.00 16.75 7.16
CA THR A 32 -19.74 17.53 8.16
C THR A 32 -20.39 18.77 7.52
N GLU A 33 -19.66 19.50 6.70
CA GLU A 33 -20.15 20.68 5.97
C GLU A 33 -21.30 20.32 5.01
N GLN A 34 -21.28 19.14 4.42
CA GLN A 34 -22.32 18.61 3.54
C GLN A 34 -23.51 17.98 4.30
N GLY A 35 -23.44 17.90 5.62
CA GLY A 35 -24.47 17.30 6.46
C GLY A 35 -24.59 15.77 6.34
N LEU A 36 -23.54 15.09 5.85
CA LEU A 36 -23.46 13.63 5.82
C LEU A 36 -23.26 13.05 7.23
N LEU A 37 -22.54 13.78 8.08
CA LEU A 37 -22.36 13.46 9.49
C LEU A 37 -23.02 14.55 10.34
N ASP A 38 -23.74 14.14 11.40
CA ASP A 38 -24.48 15.05 12.29
C ASP A 38 -23.58 15.74 13.33
N ARG A 39 -22.31 15.35 13.38
CA ARG A 39 -21.30 15.85 14.33
C ARG A 39 -19.89 15.71 13.76
N PRO A 40 -18.90 16.46 14.30
CA PRO A 40 -17.53 16.41 13.83
C PRO A 40 -16.88 15.06 14.15
N VAL A 41 -15.85 14.70 13.37
CA VAL A 41 -14.99 13.56 13.62
C VAL A 41 -13.72 14.03 14.32
N GLU A 42 -13.42 13.45 15.47
CA GLU A 42 -12.13 13.59 16.15
C GLU A 42 -11.19 12.49 15.65
N PHE A 43 -10.08 12.90 15.06
CA PHE A 43 -9.07 11.99 14.53
C PHE A 43 -7.95 11.81 15.54
N VAL A 44 -7.92 10.66 16.22
CA VAL A 44 -6.94 10.32 17.25
C VAL A 44 -5.74 9.65 16.63
N LEU A 45 -4.56 10.25 16.76
CA LEU A 45 -3.32 9.76 16.17
C LEU A 45 -2.50 8.97 17.20
N HIS A 46 -1.99 7.82 16.81
CA HIS A 46 -1.01 7.06 17.58
C HIS A 46 0.07 6.50 16.64
N PRO A 47 1.37 6.68 16.97
CA PRO A 47 2.44 6.11 16.16
C PRO A 47 2.42 4.58 16.27
N GLU A 48 2.49 3.90 15.11
CA GLU A 48 2.49 2.44 15.04
C GLU A 48 3.73 1.83 15.73
N ASN A 49 4.91 2.41 15.49
CA ASN A 49 6.20 1.95 16.03
C ASN A 49 6.41 0.42 15.93
N GLY A 50 5.86 -0.18 14.88
CA GLY A 50 5.90 -1.61 14.64
C GLY A 50 7.13 -2.06 13.87
N LEU A 51 7.04 -3.24 13.27
CA LEU A 51 8.07 -3.78 12.39
C LEU A 51 8.22 -2.93 11.12
N PRO A 52 9.43 -2.86 10.51
CA PRO A 52 10.66 -3.57 10.91
C PRO A 52 11.50 -2.84 11.97
N GLN A 53 11.27 -1.55 12.25
CA GLN A 53 12.14 -0.75 13.13
C GLN A 53 11.79 -0.92 14.62
N GLY A 54 10.58 -1.36 14.92
CA GLY A 54 10.07 -1.56 16.26
C GLY A 54 9.68 -3.02 16.54
N SER A 55 8.49 -3.23 17.10
CA SER A 55 7.99 -4.57 17.42
C SER A 55 6.51 -4.73 17.07
N ALA A 56 6.11 -5.97 16.78
CA ALA A 56 4.70 -6.32 16.61
C ALA A 56 3.86 -5.94 17.84
N LYS A 57 4.45 -6.04 19.04
CA LYS A 57 3.81 -5.61 20.28
C LYS A 57 3.44 -4.12 20.28
N ASN A 58 4.33 -3.26 19.78
CA ASN A 58 4.05 -1.82 19.74
C ASN A 58 2.84 -1.51 18.86
N ALA A 59 2.69 -2.20 17.72
CA ALA A 59 1.52 -2.04 16.86
C ALA A 59 0.22 -2.48 17.55
N THR A 60 0.25 -3.60 18.28
CA THR A 60 -0.92 -4.07 19.05
C THR A 60 -1.25 -3.17 20.25
N ASP A 61 -0.24 -2.68 20.96
CA ASP A 61 -0.44 -1.73 22.06
C ASP A 61 -1.03 -0.41 21.55
N GLY A 62 -0.56 0.08 20.40
CA GLY A 62 -1.09 1.28 19.76
C GLY A 62 -2.56 1.12 19.35
N PHE A 63 -2.94 -0.04 18.81
CA PHE A 63 -4.34 -0.33 18.49
C PHE A 63 -5.21 -0.35 19.75
N ARG A 64 -4.76 -1.02 20.83
CA ARG A 64 -5.48 -1.01 22.12
C ARG A 64 -5.65 0.40 22.66
N TYR A 65 -4.59 1.21 22.64
CA TYR A 65 -4.65 2.61 23.07
C TYR A 65 -5.76 3.37 22.34
N LEU A 66 -5.85 3.25 21.00
CA LEU A 66 -6.87 3.94 20.22
C LEU A 66 -8.29 3.47 20.59
N VAL A 67 -8.47 2.18 20.84
CA VAL A 67 -9.76 1.64 21.29
C VAL A 67 -10.11 2.14 22.70
N ASP A 68 -9.16 2.18 23.62
CA ASP A 68 -9.34 2.69 25.00
C ASP A 68 -9.67 4.20 25.00
N GLU A 69 -9.16 4.97 24.03
CA GLU A 69 -9.53 6.38 23.80
C GLU A 69 -10.97 6.53 23.25
N GLY A 70 -11.66 5.45 22.94
CA GLY A 70 -13.03 5.42 22.46
C GLY A 70 -13.18 5.50 20.94
N CYS A 71 -12.12 5.20 20.17
CA CYS A 71 -12.21 5.09 18.71
C CYS A 71 -13.08 3.90 18.30
N ILE A 72 -14.08 4.14 17.46
CA ILE A 72 -15.01 3.11 16.98
C ILE A 72 -14.56 2.46 15.66
N GLY A 73 -13.44 2.91 15.10
CA GLY A 73 -12.74 2.34 13.95
C GLY A 73 -11.33 2.88 13.91
N VAL A 74 -10.39 2.09 13.39
CA VAL A 74 -8.97 2.44 13.30
C VAL A 74 -8.51 2.22 11.88
N ALA A 75 -7.94 3.27 11.27
CA ALA A 75 -7.21 3.16 10.02
C ALA A 75 -5.71 3.00 10.31
N GLY A 76 -5.01 2.26 9.46
CA GLY A 76 -3.57 2.07 9.65
C GLY A 76 -3.17 0.61 9.66
N ALA A 77 -2.10 0.32 10.38
CA ALA A 77 -1.20 -0.79 10.16
C ALA A 77 -0.78 -0.82 8.68
N TYR A 78 0.19 0.02 8.35
CA TYR A 78 0.67 0.21 6.97
C TYR A 78 1.34 -1.03 6.41
N SER A 79 2.15 -1.72 7.23
CA SER A 79 2.87 -2.89 6.79
C SER A 79 2.04 -4.15 7.00
N SER A 80 2.19 -5.10 6.07
CA SER A 80 1.57 -6.41 6.17
C SER A 80 1.96 -7.14 7.44
N ASP A 81 3.22 -7.00 7.86
CA ASP A 81 3.79 -7.67 9.04
C ASP A 81 3.11 -7.21 10.34
N ASN A 82 2.78 -5.92 10.44
CA ASN A 82 2.05 -5.37 11.59
C ASN A 82 0.55 -5.67 11.50
N ALA A 83 -0.04 -5.55 10.32
CA ALA A 83 -1.47 -5.81 10.10
C ALA A 83 -1.87 -7.25 10.48
N ILE A 84 -1.02 -8.24 10.16
CA ILE A 84 -1.25 -9.64 10.53
C ILE A 84 -1.33 -9.82 12.06
N THR A 85 -0.59 -9.03 12.82
CA THR A 85 -0.60 -9.11 14.29
C THR A 85 -1.71 -8.29 14.94
N VAL A 86 -2.11 -7.18 14.33
CA VAL A 86 -3.21 -6.32 14.82
C VAL A 86 -4.59 -6.91 14.47
N GLY A 87 -4.72 -7.60 13.35
CA GLY A 87 -5.99 -8.14 12.87
C GLY A 87 -6.75 -9.02 13.88
N PRO A 88 -6.12 -10.00 14.58
CA PRO A 88 -6.78 -10.78 15.62
C PRO A 88 -7.36 -9.90 16.73
N LEU A 89 -6.65 -8.83 17.11
CA LEU A 89 -7.09 -7.91 18.15
C LEU A 89 -8.29 -7.06 17.69
N ALA A 90 -8.33 -6.64 16.43
CA ALA A 90 -9.48 -5.95 15.85
C ALA A 90 -10.76 -6.82 15.93
N ASN A 91 -10.63 -8.12 15.67
CA ASN A 91 -11.75 -9.07 15.82
C ASN A 91 -12.15 -9.29 17.28
N GLU A 92 -11.18 -9.38 18.20
CA GLU A 92 -11.42 -9.57 19.65
C GLU A 92 -12.15 -8.37 20.25
N LEU A 93 -11.76 -7.15 19.88
CA LEU A 93 -12.30 -5.90 20.41
C LEU A 93 -13.52 -5.38 19.63
N GLU A 94 -13.90 -6.05 18.55
CA GLU A 94 -15.01 -5.66 17.67
C GLU A 94 -14.90 -4.22 17.13
N VAL A 95 -13.66 -3.79 16.79
CA VAL A 95 -13.38 -2.49 16.22
C VAL A 95 -12.77 -2.64 14.83
N PRO A 96 -13.41 -2.11 13.77
CA PRO A 96 -12.90 -2.20 12.41
C PRO A 96 -11.47 -1.65 12.27
N LEU A 97 -10.59 -2.47 11.70
CA LEU A 97 -9.26 -2.13 11.25
C LEU A 97 -9.29 -1.94 9.74
N ILE A 98 -9.07 -0.71 9.26
CA ILE A 98 -8.95 -0.39 7.83
C ILE A 98 -7.47 -0.28 7.51
N SER A 99 -6.86 -1.38 7.05
CA SER A 99 -5.43 -1.48 6.86
C SER A 99 -5.00 -1.20 5.42
N TRP A 100 -3.84 -0.56 5.29
CA TRP A 100 -3.17 -0.32 4.01
C TRP A 100 -2.29 -1.49 3.56
N CYS A 101 -2.35 -2.62 4.24
CA CYS A 101 -1.52 -3.77 3.90
C CYS A 101 -1.95 -4.46 2.61
N GLY A 102 -0.96 -4.94 1.84
CA GLY A 102 -1.19 -5.75 0.64
C GLY A 102 -1.33 -7.25 0.91
N THR A 103 -1.21 -7.70 2.17
CA THR A 103 -1.29 -9.13 2.51
C THR A 103 -2.70 -9.68 2.43
N GLU A 104 -2.85 -10.88 1.87
CA GLU A 104 -4.10 -11.63 1.96
C GLU A 104 -4.32 -12.33 3.31
N ARG A 105 -3.32 -12.30 4.19
CA ARG A 105 -3.38 -12.94 5.51
C ARG A 105 -4.17 -12.13 6.53
N LEU A 106 -4.40 -10.83 6.28
CA LEU A 106 -5.29 -10.03 7.11
C LEU A 106 -6.74 -10.44 6.81
N ARG A 107 -7.32 -11.22 7.71
CA ARG A 107 -8.68 -11.77 7.60
C ARG A 107 -9.42 -11.66 8.92
N GLY A 108 -10.74 -11.57 8.82
CA GLY A 108 -11.64 -11.53 9.96
C GLY A 108 -12.79 -10.55 9.71
N GLU A 109 -13.79 -10.62 10.60
CA GLU A 109 -15.00 -9.81 10.46
C GLU A 109 -14.75 -8.31 10.61
N TYR A 110 -13.73 -7.92 11.38
CA TYR A 110 -13.36 -6.53 11.63
C TYR A 110 -12.09 -6.11 10.90
N CYS A 111 -11.62 -6.89 9.93
CA CYS A 111 -10.42 -6.60 9.16
C CYS A 111 -10.78 -6.20 7.73
N PHE A 112 -10.53 -4.94 7.37
CA PHE A 112 -10.80 -4.37 6.07
C PHE A 112 -9.48 -4.00 5.38
N ARG A 113 -9.30 -4.45 4.13
CA ARG A 113 -8.09 -4.17 3.34
C ARG A 113 -8.35 -3.04 2.35
N HIS A 114 -7.83 -1.88 2.67
CA HIS A 114 -7.73 -0.73 1.76
C HIS A 114 -6.27 -0.57 1.34
N GLY A 115 -5.75 -1.61 0.67
CA GLY A 115 -4.31 -1.87 0.54
C GLY A 115 -3.55 -0.83 -0.28
N ASN A 116 -2.35 -0.52 0.16
CA ASN A 116 -1.30 0.05 -0.69
C ASN A 116 -0.54 -1.12 -1.32
N GLY A 117 -1.00 -1.56 -2.49
CA GLY A 117 -0.60 -2.81 -3.12
C GLY A 117 -1.46 -4.02 -2.72
N ASP A 118 -1.18 -5.12 -3.38
CA ASP A 118 -1.78 -6.45 -3.19
C ASP A 118 -0.76 -7.51 -3.56
N CYS A 119 -0.29 -8.31 -2.60
CA CYS A 119 0.78 -9.28 -2.84
C CYS A 119 0.48 -10.25 -4.00
N GLY A 120 -0.78 -10.64 -4.17
CA GLY A 120 -1.21 -11.48 -5.29
C GLY A 120 -1.27 -10.73 -6.61
N GLY A 121 -1.98 -9.61 -6.63
CA GLY A 121 -2.13 -8.75 -7.81
C GLY A 121 -0.82 -8.17 -8.31
N ASP A 122 -0.02 -7.60 -7.39
CA ASP A 122 1.31 -7.08 -7.72
C ASP A 122 2.21 -8.16 -8.33
N SER A 123 2.20 -9.37 -7.76
CA SER A 123 2.98 -10.50 -8.30
C SER A 123 2.52 -10.89 -9.72
N ALA A 124 1.22 -10.85 -9.98
CA ALA A 124 0.67 -11.13 -11.31
C ALA A 124 1.10 -10.06 -12.33
N LEU A 125 1.12 -8.77 -11.91
CA LEU A 125 1.62 -7.67 -12.72
C LEU A 125 3.12 -7.78 -12.98
N VAL A 126 3.93 -8.13 -11.98
CA VAL A 126 5.37 -8.34 -12.16
C VAL A 126 5.63 -9.41 -13.24
N VAL A 127 4.96 -10.55 -13.17
CA VAL A 127 5.12 -11.62 -14.18
C VAL A 127 4.54 -11.20 -15.53
N GLY A 128 3.44 -10.44 -15.55
CA GLY A 128 2.89 -9.83 -16.76
C GLY A 128 3.88 -8.92 -17.47
N TRP A 129 4.55 -8.04 -16.70
CA TRP A 129 5.59 -7.17 -17.22
C TRP A 129 6.78 -7.95 -17.80
N LEU A 130 7.24 -9.01 -17.12
CA LEU A 130 8.30 -9.88 -17.62
C LEU A 130 7.92 -10.47 -18.98
N LYS A 131 6.74 -11.05 -19.10
CA LYS A 131 6.27 -11.63 -20.37
C LYS A 131 6.12 -10.61 -21.48
N ARG A 132 5.52 -9.46 -21.23
CA ARG A 132 5.33 -8.37 -22.21
C ARG A 132 6.67 -7.89 -22.77
N ASN A 133 7.71 -7.87 -21.94
CA ASN A 133 9.04 -7.44 -22.34
C ASN A 133 9.96 -8.57 -22.83
N GLY A 134 9.43 -9.78 -23.04
CA GLY A 134 10.18 -10.92 -23.54
C GLY A 134 11.17 -11.53 -22.54
N HIS A 135 10.99 -11.27 -21.24
CA HIS A 135 11.82 -11.83 -20.18
C HIS A 135 11.23 -13.18 -19.72
N GLU A 136 11.92 -14.26 -20.05
CA GLU A 136 11.45 -15.62 -19.77
C GLU A 136 12.24 -16.31 -18.66
N ARG A 137 13.36 -15.69 -18.23
CA ARG A 137 14.31 -16.28 -17.30
C ARG A 137 14.73 -15.26 -16.22
N VAL A 138 14.03 -15.21 -15.11
CA VAL A 138 14.20 -14.17 -14.09
C VAL A 138 15.04 -14.63 -12.91
N ALA A 139 15.93 -13.76 -12.42
CA ALA A 139 16.54 -13.89 -11.10
C ALA A 139 15.68 -13.19 -10.05
N VAL A 140 15.63 -13.73 -8.85
CA VAL A 140 14.82 -13.19 -7.75
C VAL A 140 15.69 -12.86 -6.55
N LEU A 141 15.61 -11.61 -6.10
CA LEU A 141 16.09 -11.19 -4.79
C LEU A 141 14.87 -11.14 -3.86
N ASN A 142 14.82 -12.06 -2.88
CA ASN A 142 13.70 -12.19 -1.96
C ASN A 142 14.06 -11.67 -0.58
N GLU A 143 13.24 -10.77 -0.05
CA GLU A 143 13.42 -10.20 1.28
C GLU A 143 12.88 -11.13 2.36
N VAL A 144 13.68 -11.36 3.43
CA VAL A 144 13.23 -12.14 4.60
C VAL A 144 12.29 -11.29 5.45
N SER A 145 11.00 -11.45 5.18
CA SER A 145 9.90 -10.89 5.96
C SER A 145 8.62 -11.66 5.63
N PRO A 146 7.58 -11.64 6.46
CA PRO A 146 6.27 -12.20 6.12
C PRO A 146 5.70 -11.68 4.80
N ASN A 147 5.92 -10.40 4.51
CA ASN A 147 5.56 -9.77 3.25
C ASN A 147 6.36 -10.31 2.06
N GLY A 148 7.70 -10.39 2.17
CA GLY A 148 8.57 -10.93 1.12
C GLY A 148 8.27 -12.41 0.81
N GLU A 149 8.00 -13.21 1.84
CA GLU A 149 7.58 -14.61 1.67
C GLU A 149 6.25 -14.72 0.90
N GLU A 150 5.30 -13.85 1.22
CA GLU A 150 3.99 -13.84 0.55
C GLU A 150 4.11 -13.39 -0.90
N TYR A 151 4.83 -12.32 -1.19
CA TYR A 151 5.13 -11.89 -2.56
C TYR A 151 5.80 -13.01 -3.35
N PHE A 152 6.84 -13.65 -2.81
CA PHE A 152 7.56 -14.70 -3.51
C PHE A 152 6.68 -15.94 -3.75
N ARG A 153 5.79 -16.28 -2.83
CA ARG A 153 4.82 -17.37 -2.99
C ARG A 153 3.91 -17.13 -4.20
N PHE A 154 3.30 -15.95 -4.30
CA PHE A 154 2.43 -15.59 -5.42
C PHE A 154 3.21 -15.43 -6.72
N PHE A 155 4.35 -14.76 -6.69
CA PHE A 155 5.22 -14.61 -7.85
C PHE A 155 5.61 -15.97 -8.46
N ARG A 156 6.03 -16.92 -7.62
CA ARG A 156 6.36 -18.27 -8.06
C ARG A 156 5.16 -19.00 -8.68
N GLN A 157 3.97 -18.80 -8.15
CA GLN A 157 2.73 -19.36 -8.69
C GLN A 157 2.43 -18.77 -10.08
N GLU A 158 2.53 -17.44 -10.23
CA GLU A 158 2.31 -16.75 -11.50
C GLU A 158 3.37 -17.11 -12.55
N CYS A 159 4.64 -17.21 -12.16
CA CYS A 159 5.70 -17.68 -13.04
C CYS A 159 5.38 -19.06 -13.64
N ARG A 160 4.93 -20.02 -12.82
CA ARG A 160 4.51 -21.33 -13.30
C ARG A 160 3.33 -21.24 -14.26
N ARG A 161 2.33 -20.44 -13.94
CA ARG A 161 1.12 -20.26 -14.75
C ARG A 161 1.42 -19.66 -16.12
N ARG A 162 2.35 -18.72 -16.18
CA ARG A 162 2.67 -17.95 -17.40
C ARG A 162 3.94 -18.43 -18.13
N GLY A 163 4.57 -19.51 -17.67
CA GLY A 163 5.75 -20.07 -18.31
C GLY A 163 7.02 -19.23 -18.19
N VAL A 164 7.17 -18.46 -17.10
CA VAL A 164 8.42 -17.77 -16.76
C VAL A 164 9.26 -18.68 -15.87
N SER A 165 10.53 -18.90 -16.21
CA SER A 165 11.45 -19.70 -15.40
C SER A 165 12.19 -18.82 -14.40
N ILE A 166 12.27 -19.31 -13.15
CA ILE A 166 13.10 -18.69 -12.11
C ILE A 166 14.48 -19.29 -12.23
N ALA A 167 15.45 -18.47 -12.69
CA ALA A 167 16.82 -18.89 -12.94
C ALA A 167 17.62 -19.11 -11.66
N ALA A 168 17.45 -18.22 -10.69
CA ALA A 168 18.08 -18.28 -9.37
C ALA A 168 17.25 -17.46 -8.37
N VAL A 169 17.40 -17.81 -7.08
CA VAL A 169 16.80 -17.08 -5.97
C VAL A 169 17.86 -16.85 -4.92
N GLU A 170 18.02 -15.60 -4.50
CA GLU A 170 18.78 -15.25 -3.30
C GLU A 170 17.85 -14.64 -2.28
N THR A 171 18.00 -15.07 -1.04
CA THR A 171 17.20 -14.58 0.08
C THR A 171 18.05 -13.73 0.99
N VAL A 172 17.59 -12.51 1.25
CA VAL A 172 18.36 -11.50 1.99
C VAL A 172 17.53 -10.89 3.10
N ASN A 173 18.17 -10.59 4.24
CA ASN A 173 17.51 -9.79 5.27
C ASN A 173 17.50 -8.30 4.88
N GLN A 174 16.78 -7.48 5.63
CA GLN A 174 16.63 -6.05 5.34
C GLN A 174 17.89 -5.21 5.62
N SER A 175 18.94 -5.79 6.22
CA SER A 175 20.19 -5.13 6.53
C SER A 175 21.37 -6.10 6.34
N PRO A 176 21.63 -6.59 5.12
CA PRO A 176 22.68 -7.53 4.85
C PRO A 176 24.04 -6.83 4.94
N LYS A 177 25.06 -7.56 5.39
CA LYS A 177 26.42 -7.02 5.46
C LYS A 177 27.08 -6.90 4.08
N ASP A 178 26.71 -7.76 3.15
CA ASP A 178 27.21 -7.77 1.77
C ASP A 178 26.14 -8.31 0.82
N LEU A 179 25.79 -7.53 -0.18
CA LEU A 179 24.89 -7.92 -1.27
C LEU A 179 25.62 -8.39 -2.52
N ALA A 180 26.92 -8.11 -2.63
CA ALA A 180 27.65 -8.39 -3.87
C ALA A 180 27.70 -9.88 -4.17
N THR A 181 27.89 -10.72 -3.16
CA THR A 181 27.88 -12.18 -3.32
C THR A 181 26.51 -12.69 -3.79
N ASN A 182 25.43 -12.22 -3.17
CA ASN A 182 24.08 -12.62 -3.57
C ASN A 182 23.78 -12.21 -5.02
N LEU A 183 24.09 -10.97 -5.39
CA LEU A 183 23.88 -10.49 -6.75
C LEU A 183 24.77 -11.17 -7.78
N ASP A 184 26.01 -11.52 -7.42
CA ASP A 184 26.88 -12.27 -8.33
C ASP A 184 26.36 -13.69 -8.59
N ASN A 185 25.85 -14.37 -7.57
CA ASN A 185 25.18 -15.66 -7.72
C ASN A 185 23.97 -15.56 -8.67
N LEU A 186 23.15 -14.52 -8.49
CA LEU A 186 22.01 -14.25 -9.39
C LEU A 186 22.48 -13.99 -10.83
N ARG A 187 23.52 -13.17 -11.01
CA ARG A 187 24.09 -12.83 -12.31
C ARG A 187 24.69 -14.05 -13.04
N GLN A 188 25.37 -14.94 -12.29
CA GLN A 188 25.95 -16.17 -12.85
C GLN A 188 24.92 -17.14 -13.41
N ALA A 189 23.68 -17.08 -12.93
CA ALA A 189 22.58 -17.84 -13.51
C ALA A 189 22.11 -17.32 -14.88
N LYS A 190 22.67 -16.22 -15.38
CA LYS A 190 22.37 -15.58 -16.67
C LYS A 190 20.87 -15.32 -16.87
N PRO A 191 20.22 -14.56 -15.99
CA PRO A 191 18.83 -14.20 -16.14
C PRO A 191 18.63 -13.09 -17.17
N ASP A 192 17.41 -12.96 -17.70
CA ASP A 192 16.99 -11.87 -18.59
C ASP A 192 16.58 -10.63 -17.81
N ALA A 193 16.15 -10.81 -16.55
CA ALA A 193 15.69 -9.73 -15.69
C ALA A 193 15.94 -10.05 -14.19
N LEU A 194 15.85 -9.02 -13.37
CA LEU A 194 15.89 -9.10 -11.90
C LEU A 194 14.54 -8.69 -11.32
N ALA A 195 13.95 -9.54 -10.50
CA ALA A 195 12.77 -9.21 -9.70
C ALA A 195 13.12 -9.09 -8.21
N TYR A 196 12.61 -8.06 -7.55
CA TYR A 196 12.72 -7.89 -6.11
C TYR A 196 11.36 -8.17 -5.45
N MET A 197 11.33 -9.11 -4.50
CA MET A 197 10.13 -9.49 -3.76
C MET A 197 10.27 -9.05 -2.30
N GLY A 198 9.50 -8.06 -1.89
CA GLY A 198 9.54 -7.45 -0.57
C GLY A 198 9.20 -5.96 -0.59
N TYR A 199 9.49 -5.26 0.49
CA TYR A 199 9.21 -3.81 0.62
C TYR A 199 10.16 -2.91 -0.19
N GLY A 200 11.31 -3.41 -0.63
CA GLY A 200 12.31 -2.62 -1.34
C GLY A 200 13.28 -1.87 -0.43
N VAL A 201 13.45 -2.28 0.83
CA VAL A 201 14.31 -1.60 1.80
C VAL A 201 15.77 -1.52 1.34
N LEU A 202 16.30 -2.60 0.75
CA LEU A 202 17.69 -2.63 0.23
C LEU A 202 17.91 -1.72 -0.98
N ALA A 203 16.87 -1.51 -1.76
CA ALA A 203 16.93 -0.52 -2.83
C ALA A 203 16.85 0.90 -2.25
N ALA A 204 16.07 1.08 -1.21
CA ALA A 204 15.84 2.36 -0.55
C ALA A 204 17.09 2.95 0.14
N ASP A 205 17.92 2.12 0.76
CA ASP A 205 19.16 2.58 1.40
C ASP A 205 20.33 2.77 0.41
N GLY A 206 20.11 2.41 -0.87
CA GLY A 206 21.09 2.52 -1.94
C GLY A 206 22.09 1.35 -2.01
N SER A 207 22.05 0.40 -1.08
CA SER A 207 23.00 -0.73 -1.03
C SER A 207 22.87 -1.65 -2.23
N LEU A 208 21.64 -1.87 -2.70
CA LEU A 208 21.37 -2.68 -3.89
C LEU A 208 21.94 -2.02 -5.16
N ARG A 209 21.77 -0.69 -5.31
CA ARG A 209 22.33 0.06 -6.44
C ARG A 209 23.85 0.00 -6.44
N ALA A 210 24.48 0.27 -5.28
CA ALA A 210 25.93 0.23 -5.15
C ALA A 210 26.51 -1.16 -5.49
N ALA A 211 25.83 -2.24 -5.09
CA ALA A 211 26.26 -3.60 -5.39
C ALA A 211 26.10 -3.97 -6.88
N LEU A 212 25.02 -3.53 -7.53
CA LEU A 212 24.84 -3.69 -8.99
C LEU A 212 25.91 -2.94 -9.78
N ASP A 213 26.21 -1.69 -9.41
CA ASP A 213 27.25 -0.87 -10.04
C ASP A 213 28.65 -1.51 -9.88
N LYS A 214 28.97 -2.03 -8.69
CA LYS A 214 30.23 -2.74 -8.43
C LYS A 214 30.41 -3.98 -9.30
N LEU A 215 29.33 -4.67 -9.62
CA LEU A 215 29.33 -5.85 -10.50
C LEU A 215 29.25 -5.49 -11.99
N ALA A 216 29.11 -4.23 -12.34
CA ALA A 216 28.78 -3.77 -13.68
C ALA A 216 27.62 -4.58 -14.30
N TRP A 217 26.58 -4.85 -13.47
CA TRP A 217 25.40 -5.60 -13.86
C TRP A 217 24.16 -4.72 -13.80
N ASP A 218 23.59 -4.40 -14.96
CA ASP A 218 22.43 -3.52 -15.13
C ASP A 218 21.30 -4.25 -15.87
N PRO A 219 20.66 -5.26 -15.23
CA PRO A 219 19.56 -5.98 -15.84
C PRO A 219 18.28 -5.14 -15.88
N PRO A 220 17.35 -5.42 -16.80
CA PRO A 220 15.95 -5.03 -16.65
C PRO A 220 15.46 -5.47 -15.25
N ARG A 221 14.78 -4.56 -14.54
CA ARG A 221 14.46 -4.82 -13.12
C ARG A 221 13.09 -4.31 -12.71
N ILE A 222 12.41 -5.11 -11.89
CA ILE A 222 11.07 -4.83 -11.41
C ILE A 222 10.89 -5.24 -9.96
N MET A 223 10.07 -4.50 -9.21
CA MET A 223 9.65 -4.87 -7.85
C MET A 223 8.13 -4.81 -7.70
N GLY A 224 7.60 -5.55 -6.73
CA GLY A 224 6.17 -5.67 -6.48
C GLY A 224 5.50 -4.40 -5.99
N THR A 225 6.26 -3.39 -5.54
CA THR A 225 5.67 -2.14 -5.05
C THR A 225 6.59 -0.95 -5.32
N SER A 226 6.00 0.20 -5.66
CA SER A 226 6.70 1.48 -5.78
C SER A 226 6.73 2.28 -4.47
N PHE A 227 6.16 1.76 -3.39
CA PHE A 227 5.98 2.49 -2.13
C PHE A 227 7.26 3.17 -1.64
N MET A 228 8.39 2.48 -1.66
CA MET A 228 9.68 3.03 -1.22
C MET A 228 10.25 4.09 -2.16
N PHE A 229 9.82 4.14 -3.43
CA PHE A 229 10.29 5.15 -4.39
C PHE A 229 9.95 6.56 -3.89
N TYR A 230 8.76 6.73 -3.35
CA TYR A 230 8.28 8.02 -2.85
C TYR A 230 8.89 8.40 -1.51
N LEU A 231 9.09 7.42 -0.64
CA LEU A 231 9.59 7.70 0.71
C LEU A 231 11.06 8.05 0.74
N MET A 232 11.85 7.45 -0.16
CA MET A 232 13.31 7.48 -0.09
C MET A 232 13.97 8.26 -1.23
N GLY A 233 13.17 8.69 -2.20
CA GLY A 233 13.63 9.46 -3.37
C GLY A 233 13.96 8.60 -4.58
N PHE A 234 13.56 9.07 -5.74
CA PHE A 234 13.66 8.33 -7.00
C PHE A 234 15.10 8.08 -7.48
N ASP A 235 16.05 8.90 -7.06
CA ASP A 235 17.47 8.78 -7.44
C ASP A 235 18.08 7.40 -7.12
N LYS A 236 17.59 6.75 -6.07
CA LYS A 236 18.04 5.44 -5.64
C LYS A 236 17.45 4.29 -6.46
N PHE A 237 16.38 4.55 -7.16
CA PHE A 237 15.60 3.55 -7.90
C PHE A 237 15.70 3.69 -9.42
N GLU A 238 16.68 4.43 -9.91
CA GLU A 238 16.84 4.62 -11.35
C GLU A 238 16.81 3.29 -12.13
N GLY A 239 15.95 3.22 -13.14
CA GLY A 239 15.73 2.04 -13.98
C GLY A 239 14.79 0.97 -13.38
N TRP A 240 14.36 1.09 -12.13
CA TRP A 240 13.38 0.17 -11.55
C TRP A 240 11.97 0.45 -12.08
N VAL A 241 11.25 -0.63 -12.35
CA VAL A 241 9.80 -0.62 -12.49
C VAL A 241 9.20 -1.06 -11.15
N GLY A 242 8.11 -0.44 -10.75
CA GLY A 242 7.34 -0.81 -9.56
C GLY A 242 5.85 -0.79 -9.86
N ILE A 243 5.07 -1.48 -9.04
CA ILE A 243 3.62 -1.41 -9.10
C ILE A 243 3.16 -0.25 -8.24
N ASP A 244 2.30 0.58 -8.79
CA ASP A 244 1.80 1.83 -8.21
C ASP A 244 0.27 1.88 -8.22
N GLN A 245 -0.27 2.92 -7.57
CA GLN A 245 -1.70 3.19 -7.49
C GLN A 245 -2.06 4.65 -7.82
N PHE A 246 -1.10 5.42 -8.30
CA PHE A 246 -1.28 6.81 -8.69
C PHE A 246 -1.42 6.94 -10.20
N ASP A 247 -2.64 7.25 -10.68
CA ASP A 247 -2.88 7.57 -12.08
C ASP A 247 -3.23 9.07 -12.22
N PRO A 248 -2.31 9.89 -12.75
CA PRO A 248 -2.57 11.32 -12.93
C PRO A 248 -3.71 11.61 -13.93
N ARG A 249 -4.14 10.60 -14.71
CA ARG A 249 -5.27 10.71 -15.64
C ARG A 249 -6.62 10.50 -14.96
N ASN A 250 -6.64 10.02 -13.70
CA ASN A 250 -7.85 9.92 -12.91
C ASN A 250 -8.32 11.34 -12.50
N PRO A 251 -9.46 11.83 -13.00
CA PRO A 251 -9.88 13.22 -12.75
C PRO A 251 -10.20 13.51 -11.28
N ARG A 252 -10.24 12.48 -10.42
CA ARG A 252 -10.43 12.66 -8.99
C ARG A 252 -9.15 13.04 -8.29
N VAL A 253 -8.01 12.70 -8.86
CA VAL A 253 -6.68 13.09 -8.36
C VAL A 253 -6.54 14.61 -8.41
N GLU A 254 -6.82 15.23 -9.56
CA GLU A 254 -6.80 16.69 -9.72
C GLU A 254 -7.80 17.38 -8.79
N ARG A 255 -9.03 16.86 -8.71
CA ARG A 255 -10.07 17.43 -7.81
C ARG A 255 -9.69 17.33 -6.32
N PHE A 256 -9.03 16.27 -5.91
CA PHE A 256 -8.50 16.16 -4.55
C PHE A 256 -7.43 17.21 -4.30
N HIS A 257 -6.46 17.33 -5.21
CA HIS A 257 -5.38 18.29 -5.14
C HIS A 257 -5.91 19.72 -5.02
N ASP A 258 -6.79 20.14 -5.93
CA ASP A 258 -7.37 21.49 -5.95
C ASP A 258 -8.08 21.83 -4.64
N ARG A 259 -8.86 20.89 -4.09
CA ARG A 259 -9.57 21.09 -2.81
C ARG A 259 -8.60 21.17 -1.63
N PHE A 260 -7.55 20.36 -1.63
CA PHE A 260 -6.53 20.39 -0.59
C PHE A 260 -5.79 21.73 -0.60
N VAL A 261 -5.32 22.16 -1.77
CA VAL A 261 -4.62 23.45 -1.93
C VAL A 261 -5.53 24.62 -1.58
N ALA A 262 -6.77 24.62 -2.04
CA ALA A 262 -7.73 25.67 -1.73
C ALA A 262 -8.01 25.79 -0.21
N ARG A 263 -7.96 24.67 0.54
CA ARG A 263 -8.26 24.69 1.97
C ARG A 263 -7.05 25.01 2.83
N TYR A 264 -5.87 24.57 2.44
CA TYR A 264 -4.67 24.62 3.30
C TYR A 264 -3.55 25.53 2.78
N ASP A 265 -3.72 26.12 1.60
CA ASP A 265 -2.71 26.95 0.93
C ASP A 265 -1.32 26.25 0.87
N ALA A 266 -1.33 24.94 0.59
CA ALA A 266 -0.16 24.08 0.58
C ALA A 266 -0.37 22.85 -0.31
N GLU A 267 0.72 22.28 -0.82
CA GLU A 267 0.67 20.98 -1.50
C GLU A 267 0.38 19.84 -0.51
N PRO A 268 -0.34 18.79 -0.93
CA PRO A 268 -0.44 17.58 -0.13
C PRO A 268 0.95 16.99 0.16
N PRO A 269 1.20 16.43 1.36
CA PRO A 269 2.46 15.76 1.65
C PRO A 269 2.79 14.69 0.62
N LEU A 270 4.07 14.59 0.21
CA LEU A 270 4.56 13.66 -0.80
C LEU A 270 3.88 13.78 -2.20
N TRP A 271 3.21 14.87 -2.50
CA TRP A 271 2.61 15.09 -3.82
C TRP A 271 3.68 15.17 -4.94
N PRO A 272 3.43 14.62 -6.15
CA PRO A 272 2.31 13.76 -6.55
C PRO A 272 2.66 12.27 -6.36
N ASN A 273 1.88 11.54 -5.59
CA ASN A 273 2.02 10.07 -5.46
C ASN A 273 0.76 9.38 -4.91
N ALA A 274 0.82 8.04 -4.78
CA ALA A 274 -0.29 7.22 -4.31
C ALA A 274 -0.69 7.47 -2.85
N ILE A 275 0.26 7.84 -1.97
CA ILE A 275 0.03 7.90 -0.53
C ILE A 275 -1.04 8.94 -0.14
N PRO A 276 -0.96 10.22 -0.58
CA PRO A 276 -1.99 11.20 -0.24
C PRO A 276 -3.38 10.86 -0.79
N VAL A 277 -3.49 10.30 -2.00
CA VAL A 277 -4.79 9.92 -2.55
C VAL A 277 -5.38 8.70 -1.85
N LEU A 278 -4.53 7.75 -1.42
CA LEU A 278 -4.93 6.61 -0.61
C LEU A 278 -5.42 7.04 0.78
N ALA A 279 -4.70 7.96 1.43
CA ALA A 279 -5.09 8.53 2.72
C ALA A 279 -6.45 9.24 2.63
N TYR A 280 -6.66 10.02 1.58
CA TYR A 280 -7.94 10.67 1.33
C TYR A 280 -9.07 9.67 1.11
N ASP A 281 -8.86 8.64 0.30
CA ASP A 281 -9.86 7.59 0.10
C ASP A 281 -10.14 6.80 1.39
N THR A 282 -9.13 6.56 2.25
CA THR A 282 -9.34 5.93 3.57
C THR A 282 -10.29 6.75 4.44
N ALA A 283 -10.10 8.06 4.49
CA ALA A 283 -11.00 8.94 5.24
C ALA A 283 -12.42 8.93 4.64
N ARG A 284 -12.56 8.93 3.30
CA ARG A 284 -13.86 8.83 2.62
C ARG A 284 -14.56 7.49 2.92
N VAL A 285 -13.80 6.39 2.98
CA VAL A 285 -14.32 5.07 3.37
C VAL A 285 -14.87 5.13 4.80
N LEU A 286 -14.12 5.74 5.73
CA LEU A 286 -14.60 5.95 7.10
C LEU A 286 -15.87 6.79 7.15
N VAL A 287 -15.91 7.92 6.43
CA VAL A 287 -17.12 8.77 6.31
C VAL A 287 -18.30 7.97 5.80
N GLU A 288 -18.13 7.24 4.72
CA GLU A 288 -19.22 6.46 4.10
C GLU A 288 -19.68 5.34 5.05
N GLY A 289 -18.76 4.68 5.73
CA GLY A 289 -19.06 3.66 6.75
C GLY A 289 -19.85 4.27 7.94
N LEU A 290 -19.42 5.42 8.45
CA LEU A 290 -20.11 6.13 9.54
C LEU A 290 -21.51 6.61 9.13
N TYR A 291 -21.65 7.18 7.93
CA TYR A 291 -22.93 7.61 7.38
C TYR A 291 -23.96 6.48 7.28
N ARG A 292 -23.49 5.28 6.93
CA ARG A 292 -24.31 4.07 6.78
C ARG A 292 -24.46 3.26 8.06
N ALA A 293 -23.71 3.60 9.10
CA ALA A 293 -23.74 2.85 10.36
C ALA A 293 -25.12 2.97 11.04
N PRO A 294 -25.77 1.86 11.39
CA PRO A 294 -27.06 1.90 12.08
C PRO A 294 -26.94 2.46 13.51
N ILE A 295 -25.73 2.37 14.07
CA ILE A 295 -25.37 2.91 15.39
C ILE A 295 -23.88 3.26 15.37
N LEU A 296 -23.49 4.34 16.05
CA LEU A 296 -22.08 4.76 16.17
C LEU A 296 -21.34 3.90 17.19
N SER A 297 -20.84 2.77 16.72
CA SER A 297 -20.06 1.78 17.47
C SER A 297 -19.18 0.99 16.49
N GLY A 298 -18.21 0.21 16.98
CA GLY A 298 -17.40 -0.69 16.15
C GLY A 298 -18.24 -1.64 15.28
N PRO A 299 -19.19 -2.42 15.86
CA PRO A 299 -20.09 -3.26 15.07
C PRO A 299 -20.98 -2.49 14.09
N GLY A 300 -21.43 -1.30 14.47
CA GLY A 300 -22.21 -0.45 13.58
C GLY A 300 -21.42 0.09 12.39
N LEU A 301 -20.17 0.53 12.63
CA LEU A 301 -19.26 0.95 11.57
C LEU A 301 -18.94 -0.22 10.62
N LYS A 302 -18.66 -1.42 11.16
CA LYS A 302 -18.49 -2.65 10.36
C LYS A 302 -19.67 -2.84 9.41
N THR A 303 -20.89 -2.80 9.96
CA THR A 303 -22.12 -2.94 9.16
C THR A 303 -22.22 -1.88 8.07
N GLY A 304 -21.90 -0.62 8.40
CA GLY A 304 -21.89 0.48 7.43
C GLY A 304 -20.89 0.25 6.30
N LEU A 305 -19.65 -0.12 6.63
CA LEU A 305 -18.61 -0.45 5.67
C LEU A 305 -19.04 -1.58 4.71
N GLU A 306 -19.61 -2.66 5.24
CA GLU A 306 -20.10 -3.82 4.48
C GLU A 306 -21.26 -3.51 3.53
N THR A 307 -21.85 -2.32 3.60
CA THR A 307 -22.90 -1.87 2.66
C THR A 307 -22.40 -0.98 1.54
N ILE A 308 -21.12 -0.63 1.50
CA ILE A 308 -20.53 0.15 0.41
C ILE A 308 -20.49 -0.74 -0.85
N ARG A 309 -21.31 -0.42 -1.83
CA ARG A 309 -21.40 -1.17 -3.10
C ARG A 309 -20.61 -0.53 -4.23
N PHE A 310 -20.53 0.78 -4.22
CA PHE A 310 -19.82 1.54 -5.23
C PHE A 310 -19.48 2.93 -4.69
N MET A 311 -18.19 3.20 -4.53
CA MET A 311 -17.66 4.53 -4.22
C MET A 311 -16.48 4.80 -5.17
N PRO A 312 -16.58 5.79 -6.07
CA PRO A 312 -15.47 6.11 -6.98
C PRO A 312 -14.20 6.44 -6.20
N SER A 313 -13.08 5.81 -6.56
CA SER A 313 -11.79 5.97 -5.88
C SER A 313 -10.98 7.12 -6.47
N THR A 314 -10.25 7.84 -5.61
CA THR A 314 -9.19 8.77 -6.02
C THR A 314 -7.91 8.00 -6.36
N THR A 315 -7.71 6.86 -5.70
CA THR A 315 -6.62 5.91 -5.94
C THR A 315 -6.89 5.10 -7.21
N GLY A 316 -5.84 4.81 -7.96
CA GLY A 316 -5.91 4.00 -9.19
C GLY A 316 -6.46 4.76 -10.39
N SER A 317 -6.91 4.01 -11.41
CA SER A 317 -7.44 4.58 -12.65
C SER A 317 -8.82 5.25 -12.45
N ALA A 318 -9.30 5.94 -13.49
CA ALA A 318 -10.64 6.53 -13.47
C ALA A 318 -11.76 5.50 -13.30
N GLN A 319 -11.51 4.22 -13.59
CA GLN A 319 -12.47 3.12 -13.44
C GLN A 319 -12.40 2.46 -12.05
N THR A 320 -11.39 2.78 -11.25
CA THR A 320 -11.25 2.24 -9.91
C THR A 320 -12.40 2.71 -9.00
N HIS A 321 -12.95 1.77 -8.26
CA HIS A 321 -13.95 2.07 -7.23
C HIS A 321 -13.73 1.19 -6.00
N ILE A 322 -14.29 1.63 -4.90
CA ILE A 322 -14.26 0.96 -3.61
C ILE A 322 -15.62 0.29 -3.40
N ALA A 323 -15.59 -0.99 -3.03
CA ALA A 323 -16.77 -1.75 -2.66
C ALA A 323 -16.42 -2.76 -1.56
N CYS A 324 -17.38 -3.04 -0.69
CA CYS A 324 -17.24 -3.97 0.40
C CYS A 324 -18.53 -4.77 0.62
N SER A 325 -18.40 -5.95 1.19
CA SER A 325 -19.55 -6.81 1.55
C SER A 325 -19.19 -7.68 2.76
N PRO A 326 -20.16 -8.32 3.43
CA PRO A 326 -19.87 -9.24 4.52
C PRO A 326 -18.96 -10.42 4.15
N TYR A 327 -18.80 -10.70 2.85
CA TYR A 327 -18.00 -11.83 2.34
C TYR A 327 -16.66 -11.40 1.74
N GLU A 328 -16.47 -10.09 1.50
CA GLU A 328 -15.28 -9.56 0.86
C GLU A 328 -14.92 -8.18 1.44
N HIS A 329 -13.85 -8.16 2.22
CA HIS A 329 -13.31 -6.97 2.86
C HIS A 329 -12.07 -6.39 2.18
N GLY A 330 -11.63 -6.95 1.06
CA GLY A 330 -10.74 -6.26 0.12
C GLY A 330 -11.55 -5.19 -0.60
N MET A 331 -11.09 -3.94 -0.59
CA MET A 331 -11.97 -2.83 -0.95
C MET A 331 -11.85 -2.36 -2.39
N PHE A 332 -10.68 -2.45 -3.02
CA PHE A 332 -10.50 -1.97 -4.39
C PHE A 332 -11.09 -2.91 -5.44
N ARG A 333 -11.67 -2.31 -6.49
CA ARG A 333 -12.21 -2.98 -7.67
C ARG A 333 -11.77 -2.22 -8.91
N GLY A 334 -11.62 -2.92 -10.03
CA GLY A 334 -11.16 -2.36 -11.30
C GLY A 334 -9.64 -2.23 -11.37
N ASP A 335 -9.16 -1.42 -12.30
CA ASP A 335 -7.73 -1.30 -12.65
C ASP A 335 -7.03 -0.29 -11.73
N TRP A 336 -6.76 -0.70 -10.50
CA TRP A 336 -6.19 0.15 -9.47
C TRP A 336 -4.68 0.01 -9.32
N LEU A 337 -4.08 -1.02 -9.91
CA LEU A 337 -2.64 -1.27 -9.95
C LEU A 337 -2.06 -0.91 -11.32
N LEU A 338 -0.95 -0.21 -11.34
CA LEU A 338 -0.33 0.42 -12.49
C LEU A 338 1.17 0.14 -12.50
N TYR A 339 1.80 0.23 -13.69
CA TYR A 339 3.25 0.22 -13.80
C TYR A 339 3.81 1.64 -13.77
N GLY A 340 4.81 1.87 -12.92
CA GLY A 340 5.61 3.07 -12.91
C GLY A 340 7.10 2.76 -13.03
N ARG A 341 7.81 3.45 -13.93
CA ARG A 341 9.27 3.33 -14.09
C ARG A 341 9.96 4.57 -13.57
N VAL A 342 11.00 4.39 -12.80
CA VAL A 342 11.89 5.49 -12.43
C VAL A 342 12.88 5.74 -13.57
N LYS A 343 12.84 6.97 -14.08
CA LYS A 343 13.72 7.43 -15.16
C LYS A 343 14.06 8.90 -14.99
N ASN A 344 15.36 9.21 -15.04
CA ASN A 344 15.86 10.57 -14.83
C ASN A 344 15.39 11.19 -13.51
N GLY A 345 15.34 10.38 -12.43
CA GLY A 345 14.93 10.81 -11.12
C GLY A 345 13.44 11.14 -10.99
N LYS A 346 12.59 10.63 -11.87
CA LYS A 346 11.12 10.79 -11.85
C LYS A 346 10.43 9.48 -12.11
N LEU A 347 9.22 9.33 -11.59
CA LEU A 347 8.36 8.22 -11.92
C LEU A 347 7.58 8.52 -13.20
N GLU A 348 7.79 7.71 -14.23
CA GLU A 348 7.04 7.72 -15.49
C GLU A 348 6.01 6.59 -15.45
N PHE A 349 4.76 6.92 -15.76
CA PHE A 349 3.69 5.94 -15.90
C PHE A 349 3.93 5.09 -17.17
N GLU A 350 3.94 3.76 -17.04
CA GLU A 350 4.13 2.83 -18.17
C GLU A 350 2.84 2.18 -18.67
N GLY A 351 1.73 2.30 -17.96
CA GLY A 351 0.45 1.78 -18.41
C GLY A 351 -0.30 0.99 -17.35
N LEU A 352 -1.48 0.53 -17.74
CA LEU A 352 -2.29 -0.45 -17.02
C LEU A 352 -1.89 -1.86 -17.44
N PHE A 353 -2.17 -2.84 -16.59
CA PHE A 353 -2.12 -4.23 -17.00
C PHE A 353 -3.40 -4.56 -17.76
N GLU A 354 -3.30 -4.71 -19.06
CA GLU A 354 -4.39 -5.20 -19.90
C GLU A 354 -4.20 -6.70 -20.13
N GLN A 355 -5.07 -7.51 -19.52
CA GLN A 355 -4.97 -8.97 -19.54
C GLN A 355 -5.23 -9.58 -20.92
N TRP A 356 -5.85 -8.84 -21.83
CA TRP A 356 -6.46 -9.36 -23.06
C TRP A 356 -5.91 -8.79 -24.36
N GLU A 357 -4.86 -7.94 -24.31
CA GLU A 357 -4.24 -7.38 -25.52
C GLU A 357 -3.60 -8.45 -26.43
N ASP A 358 -3.34 -9.67 -25.94
CA ASP A 358 -2.58 -10.70 -26.63
C ASP A 358 -3.28 -12.05 -26.69
N ALA A 359 -4.60 -12.09 -26.81
CA ALA A 359 -5.34 -13.35 -27.01
C ALA A 359 -5.48 -13.69 -28.50
#